data_b90c10596c91fa8329cd4d4b3f87c7e4
#
_entry.id   b90c10596c91fa8329cd4d4b3f87c7e4
#
_cell.length_a   1.000
_cell.length_b   1.000
_cell.length_c   1.000
_cell.angle_alpha   90.00
_cell.angle_beta   90.00
_cell.angle_gamma   90.00
#
_symmetry.space_group_name_H-M   'P 1'
#
loop_
_entity.id
_entity.type
_entity.pdbx_description
1 polymer ?
#
loop_
_entity_poly.entity_id
_entity_poly.type
_entity_poly.pdbx_seq_one_letter_code
_entity_poly.pdbx_strand_id
1 'polypeptide(L)'
;LNTYGDNSWVENWRIFYWAWWIAWAPFVGIFIARISKGRTIREFIAGVVAAPTLGSLVWFAIFGTMGIKLGADGVLSTEALQEVVATPEVGLFVVMQKYPFGMLLSLVALVLLCTFFITSANSGTFVLSMLTSDGALNPPNNKKVLWGIVQSVMAVGLLIAGGLKPLQIISIAAAFPFIFIMLFTCVSLVKALRDETV
;
A
#
# COMPACT_ATOMS: atom_id res chain seq x y z
N LEU A 1 -13.78 -18.09 -11.76
CA LEU A 1 -12.91 -18.42 -12.91
C LEU A 1 -11.71 -19.16 -12.35
N ASN A 2 -11.82 -20.49 -12.33
CA ASN A 2 -10.81 -21.41 -11.83
C ASN A 2 -9.97 -21.85 -13.04
N THR A 3 -8.99 -21.02 -13.45
CA THR A 3 -8.20 -21.27 -14.66
C THR A 3 -6.98 -22.15 -14.40
N TYR A 4 -6.60 -22.37 -13.13
CA TYR A 4 -5.37 -23.05 -12.76
C TYR A 4 -5.55 -23.91 -11.50
N GLY A 5 -6.26 -24.96 -11.50
CA GLY A 5 -6.43 -26.04 -10.49
C GLY A 5 -6.15 -25.79 -9.00
N ASP A 6 -5.17 -24.94 -8.66
CA ASP A 6 -4.86 -24.49 -7.28
C ASP A 6 -5.08 -22.98 -7.14
N ASN A 7 -6.08 -22.61 -6.33
CA ASN A 7 -6.42 -21.21 -6.07
C ASN A 7 -5.63 -20.58 -4.91
N SER A 8 -4.78 -21.33 -4.24
CA SER A 8 -4.11 -20.91 -3.00
C SER A 8 -3.33 -19.61 -3.18
N TRP A 9 -2.64 -19.45 -4.32
CA TRP A 9 -1.91 -18.22 -4.63
C TRP A 9 -2.84 -16.99 -4.73
N VAL A 10 -3.92 -17.11 -5.49
CA VAL A 10 -4.91 -16.01 -5.67
C VAL A 10 -5.60 -15.67 -4.36
N GLU A 11 -5.94 -16.68 -3.55
CA GLU A 11 -6.60 -16.48 -2.25
C GLU A 11 -5.67 -15.77 -1.26
N ASN A 12 -4.42 -16.22 -1.15
CA ASN A 12 -3.43 -15.62 -0.27
C ASN A 12 -3.16 -14.14 -0.62
N TRP A 13 -2.97 -13.84 -1.89
CA TRP A 13 -2.75 -12.47 -2.33
C TRP A 13 -3.99 -11.60 -2.13
N ARG A 14 -5.19 -12.12 -2.39
CA ARG A 14 -6.45 -11.39 -2.15
C ARG A 14 -6.63 -11.07 -0.67
N ILE A 15 -6.44 -12.05 0.22
CA ILE A 15 -6.53 -11.85 1.67
C ILE A 15 -5.51 -10.79 2.11
N PHE A 16 -4.27 -10.91 1.67
CA PHE A 16 -3.23 -9.94 2.01
C PHE A 16 -3.56 -8.52 1.54
N TYR A 17 -3.97 -8.32 0.30
CA TYR A 17 -4.31 -6.99 -0.22
C TYR A 17 -5.48 -6.37 0.51
N TRP A 18 -6.55 -7.11 0.79
CA TRP A 18 -7.68 -6.61 1.59
C TRP A 18 -7.26 -6.25 3.00
N ALA A 19 -6.49 -7.10 3.67
CA ALA A 19 -5.99 -6.85 5.02
C ALA A 19 -5.08 -5.62 5.05
N TRP A 20 -4.18 -5.47 4.09
CA TRP A 20 -3.30 -4.32 3.97
C TRP A 20 -4.09 -3.02 3.80
N TRP A 21 -5.06 -2.98 2.90
CA TRP A 21 -5.92 -1.81 2.73
C TRP A 21 -6.69 -1.45 4.00
N ILE A 22 -7.25 -2.44 4.69
CA ILE A 22 -7.98 -2.24 5.95
C ILE A 22 -7.04 -1.69 7.03
N ALA A 23 -5.87 -2.28 7.21
CA ALA A 23 -4.90 -1.82 8.21
C ALA A 23 -4.38 -0.41 7.90
N TRP A 24 -4.25 -0.04 6.63
CA TRP A 24 -3.74 1.25 6.19
C TRP A 24 -4.81 2.35 6.13
N ALA A 25 -6.08 1.99 5.95
CA ALA A 25 -7.20 2.92 5.75
C ALA A 25 -7.34 4.01 6.83
N PRO A 26 -7.22 3.74 8.14
CA PRO A 26 -7.32 4.77 9.16
C PRO A 26 -6.23 5.84 9.04
N PHE A 27 -5.00 5.44 8.73
CA PHE A 27 -3.87 6.36 8.57
C PHE A 27 -4.02 7.22 7.33
N VAL A 28 -4.31 6.60 6.20
CA VAL A 28 -4.53 7.30 4.93
C VAL A 28 -5.75 8.20 5.02
N GLY A 29 -6.84 7.74 5.66
CA GLY A 29 -8.06 8.52 5.85
C GLY A 29 -7.82 9.81 6.63
N ILE A 30 -7.10 9.75 7.76
CA ILE A 30 -6.74 10.92 8.56
C ILE A 30 -5.85 11.88 7.75
N PHE A 31 -4.85 11.35 7.05
CA PHE A 31 -3.94 12.15 6.25
C PHE A 31 -4.66 12.88 5.11
N ILE A 32 -5.48 12.14 4.32
CA ILE A 32 -6.20 12.72 3.18
C ILE A 32 -7.28 13.71 3.67
N ALA A 33 -7.98 13.42 4.76
CA ALA A 33 -8.95 14.33 5.35
C ALA A 33 -8.31 15.68 5.69
N ARG A 34 -7.11 15.66 6.26
CA ARG A 34 -6.37 16.87 6.60
C ARG A 34 -6.01 17.74 5.39
N ILE A 35 -5.55 17.14 4.30
CA ILE A 35 -5.15 17.88 3.08
C ILE A 35 -6.35 18.26 2.21
N SER A 36 -7.53 17.74 2.51
CA SER A 36 -8.78 17.98 1.74
C SER A 36 -9.64 19.10 2.31
N LYS A 37 -9.09 19.94 3.18
CA LYS A 37 -9.82 21.07 3.77
C LYS A 37 -10.42 21.97 2.68
N GLY A 38 -11.73 22.26 2.79
CA GLY A 38 -12.48 23.08 1.83
C GLY A 38 -13.08 22.31 0.65
N ARG A 39 -12.90 21.00 0.56
CA ARG A 39 -13.56 20.15 -0.43
C ARG A 39 -14.88 19.59 0.11
N THR A 40 -15.83 19.35 -0.79
CA THR A 40 -17.05 18.63 -0.45
C THR A 40 -16.77 17.14 -0.22
N ILE A 41 -17.62 16.49 0.58
CA ILE A 41 -17.53 15.03 0.83
C ILE A 41 -17.61 14.24 -0.49
N ARG A 42 -18.43 14.70 -1.45
CA ARG A 42 -18.56 14.08 -2.76
C ARG A 42 -17.27 14.14 -3.56
N GLU A 43 -16.63 15.30 -3.62
CA GLU A 43 -15.33 15.48 -4.29
C GLU A 43 -14.23 14.65 -3.63
N PHE A 44 -14.24 14.59 -2.30
CA PHE A 44 -13.32 13.77 -1.53
C PHE A 44 -13.45 12.30 -1.91
N ILE A 45 -14.67 11.73 -1.85
CA ILE A 45 -14.91 10.32 -2.18
C ILE A 45 -14.54 10.03 -3.63
N ALA A 46 -14.97 10.88 -4.57
CA ALA A 46 -14.66 10.71 -5.98
C ALA A 46 -13.14 10.72 -6.24
N GLY A 47 -12.41 11.64 -5.63
CA GLY A 47 -10.96 11.74 -5.76
C GLY A 47 -10.22 10.53 -5.20
N VAL A 48 -10.59 10.10 -3.98
CA VAL A 48 -9.96 8.97 -3.29
C VAL A 48 -10.22 7.63 -4.01
N VAL A 49 -11.37 7.48 -4.66
CA VAL A 49 -11.68 6.27 -5.42
C VAL A 49 -11.08 6.33 -6.82
N ALA A 50 -11.31 7.42 -7.56
CA ALA A 50 -10.95 7.49 -8.98
C ALA A 50 -9.44 7.52 -9.20
N ALA A 51 -8.69 8.34 -8.47
CA ALA A 51 -7.26 8.53 -8.73
C ALA A 51 -6.42 7.26 -8.54
N PRO A 52 -6.51 6.53 -7.40
CA PRO A 52 -5.78 5.28 -7.23
C PRO A 52 -6.26 4.18 -8.18
N THR A 53 -7.56 4.12 -8.49
CA THR A 53 -8.11 3.12 -9.43
C THR A 53 -7.55 3.31 -10.82
N LEU A 54 -7.57 4.54 -11.35
CA LEU A 54 -7.00 4.83 -12.67
C LEU A 54 -5.49 4.56 -12.72
N GLY A 55 -4.76 4.98 -11.69
CA GLY A 55 -3.34 4.68 -11.56
C GLY A 55 -3.04 3.19 -11.57
N SER A 56 -3.80 2.40 -10.82
CA SER A 56 -3.66 0.94 -10.77
C SER A 56 -3.99 0.28 -12.10
N LEU A 57 -5.07 0.71 -12.77
CA LEU A 57 -5.43 0.18 -14.10
C LEU A 57 -4.31 0.41 -15.12
N VAL A 58 -3.76 1.62 -15.18
CA VAL A 58 -2.63 1.93 -16.08
C VAL A 58 -1.39 1.10 -15.71
N TRP A 59 -1.07 1.02 -14.43
CA TRP A 59 0.06 0.24 -13.93
C TRP A 59 -0.03 -1.22 -14.33
N PHE A 60 -1.14 -1.88 -14.02
CA PHE A 60 -1.32 -3.30 -14.33
C PHE A 60 -1.44 -3.57 -15.83
N ALA A 61 -2.07 -2.66 -16.60
CA ALA A 61 -2.13 -2.79 -18.05
C ALA A 61 -0.73 -2.76 -18.68
N ILE A 62 0.14 -1.86 -18.24
CA ILE A 62 1.49 -1.74 -18.81
C ILE A 62 2.39 -2.86 -18.28
N PHE A 63 2.69 -2.87 -16.99
CA PHE A 63 3.71 -3.75 -16.40
C PHE A 63 3.24 -5.21 -16.34
N GLY A 64 1.94 -5.45 -16.10
CA GLY A 64 1.36 -6.79 -16.18
C GLY A 64 1.48 -7.39 -17.58
N THR A 65 1.14 -6.63 -18.61
CA THR A 65 1.26 -7.07 -20.00
C THR A 65 2.72 -7.30 -20.41
N MET A 66 3.64 -6.44 -19.95
CA MET A 66 5.08 -6.63 -20.20
C MET A 66 5.56 -7.98 -19.64
N GLY A 67 5.21 -8.31 -18.39
CA GLY A 67 5.60 -9.57 -17.77
C GLY A 67 4.98 -10.80 -18.47
N ILE A 68 3.68 -10.76 -18.74
CA ILE A 68 2.96 -11.84 -19.43
C ILE A 68 3.55 -12.09 -20.83
N LYS A 69 3.82 -11.02 -21.58
CA LYS A 69 4.40 -11.13 -22.92
C LYS A 69 5.77 -11.80 -22.90
N LEU A 70 6.67 -11.39 -22.00
CA LEU A 70 7.99 -11.98 -21.88
C LEU A 70 7.94 -13.47 -21.50
N GLY A 71 6.97 -13.87 -20.68
CA GLY A 71 6.73 -15.28 -20.37
C GLY A 71 6.17 -16.05 -21.56
N ALA A 72 5.20 -15.48 -22.28
CA ALA A 72 4.58 -16.11 -23.46
C ALA A 72 5.57 -16.24 -24.64
N ASP A 73 6.43 -15.25 -24.84
CA ASP A 73 7.46 -15.25 -25.88
C ASP A 73 8.68 -16.13 -25.53
N GLY A 74 8.70 -16.76 -24.34
CA GLY A 74 9.80 -17.61 -23.88
C GLY A 74 11.11 -16.85 -23.57
N VAL A 75 11.05 -15.52 -23.46
CA VAL A 75 12.22 -14.67 -23.14
C VAL A 75 12.64 -14.81 -21.68
N LEU A 76 11.67 -15.05 -20.80
CA LEU A 76 11.90 -15.43 -19.40
C LEU A 76 11.89 -16.95 -19.31
N SER A 77 13.01 -17.53 -18.85
CA SER A 77 13.07 -18.96 -18.59
C SER A 77 12.12 -19.38 -17.46
N THR A 78 11.79 -20.66 -17.39
CA THR A 78 10.93 -21.18 -16.31
C THR A 78 11.54 -20.92 -14.93
N GLU A 79 12.88 -21.01 -14.82
CA GLU A 79 13.61 -20.73 -13.58
C GLU A 79 13.44 -19.25 -13.17
N ALA A 80 13.59 -18.31 -14.13
CA ALA A 80 13.42 -16.88 -13.86
C ALA A 80 11.97 -16.56 -13.46
N LEU A 81 10.97 -17.22 -14.04
CA LEU A 81 9.58 -17.09 -13.62
C LEU A 81 9.34 -17.62 -12.20
N GLN A 82 9.95 -18.77 -11.86
CA GLN A 82 9.87 -19.32 -10.51
C GLN A 82 10.56 -18.41 -9.48
N GLU A 83 11.69 -17.82 -9.81
CA GLU A 83 12.38 -16.84 -8.96
C GLU A 83 11.50 -15.61 -8.69
N VAL A 84 10.85 -15.05 -9.72
CA VAL A 84 9.91 -13.92 -9.56
C VAL A 84 8.71 -14.29 -8.70
N VAL A 85 8.22 -15.53 -8.77
CA VAL A 85 7.13 -16.00 -7.91
C VAL A 85 7.60 -16.18 -6.46
N ALA A 86 8.83 -16.65 -6.26
CA ALA A 86 9.42 -16.83 -4.93
C ALA A 86 9.79 -15.50 -4.24
N THR A 87 10.24 -14.52 -5.05
CA THR A 87 10.68 -13.19 -4.61
C THR A 87 9.98 -12.09 -5.41
N PRO A 88 8.67 -11.84 -5.17
CA PRO A 88 7.85 -10.92 -5.97
C PRO A 88 8.40 -9.49 -6.01
N GLU A 89 9.14 -9.08 -5.00
CA GLU A 89 9.75 -7.75 -4.87
C GLU A 89 10.78 -7.43 -5.95
N VAL A 90 11.40 -8.43 -6.57
CA VAL A 90 12.37 -8.23 -7.67
C VAL A 90 11.72 -8.33 -9.05
N GLY A 91 10.46 -8.78 -9.13
CA GLY A 91 9.79 -9.09 -10.39
C GLY A 91 9.76 -7.94 -11.38
N LEU A 92 9.50 -6.71 -10.91
CA LEU A 92 9.53 -5.53 -11.77
C LEU A 92 10.89 -5.32 -12.45
N PHE A 93 11.98 -5.47 -11.69
CA PHE A 93 13.34 -5.27 -12.19
C PHE A 93 13.75 -6.36 -13.18
N VAL A 94 13.38 -7.62 -12.91
CA VAL A 94 13.62 -8.74 -13.83
C VAL A 94 12.94 -8.50 -15.17
N VAL A 95 11.70 -8.03 -15.16
CA VAL A 95 10.96 -7.70 -16.37
C VAL A 95 11.59 -6.51 -17.10
N MET A 96 11.91 -5.42 -16.41
CA MET A 96 12.49 -4.22 -17.02
C MET A 96 13.83 -4.49 -17.70
N GLN A 97 14.68 -5.35 -17.12
CA GLN A 97 15.99 -5.69 -17.69
C GLN A 97 15.90 -6.39 -19.05
N LYS A 98 14.76 -6.95 -19.42
CA LYS A 98 14.55 -7.59 -20.73
C LYS A 98 14.14 -6.62 -21.83
N TYR A 99 13.91 -5.36 -21.50
CA TYR A 99 13.55 -4.30 -22.45
C TYR A 99 14.72 -3.36 -22.76
N PRO A 100 14.70 -2.65 -23.90
CA PRO A 100 15.68 -1.61 -24.19
C PRO A 100 15.73 -0.58 -23.05
N PHE A 101 16.94 -0.13 -22.71
CA PHE A 101 17.18 0.78 -21.58
C PHE A 101 16.78 0.22 -20.19
N GLY A 102 16.67 -1.11 -20.01
CA GLY A 102 16.23 -1.76 -18.80
C GLY A 102 16.97 -1.31 -17.54
N MET A 103 18.28 -1.07 -17.62
CA MET A 103 19.07 -0.54 -16.51
C MET A 103 18.62 0.89 -16.12
N LEU A 104 18.40 1.76 -17.09
CA LEU A 104 17.92 3.13 -16.85
C LEU A 104 16.51 3.11 -16.25
N LEU A 105 15.61 2.29 -16.80
CA LEU A 105 14.26 2.11 -16.27
C LEU A 105 14.27 1.57 -14.84
N SER A 106 15.14 0.61 -14.54
CA SER A 106 15.31 0.07 -13.19
C SER A 106 15.80 1.13 -12.20
N LEU A 107 16.75 1.98 -12.62
CA LEU A 107 17.24 3.08 -11.81
C LEU A 107 16.14 4.11 -11.51
N VAL A 108 15.36 4.50 -12.53
CA VAL A 108 14.21 5.40 -12.37
C VAL A 108 13.18 4.79 -11.43
N ALA A 109 12.85 3.50 -11.60
CA ALA A 109 11.93 2.80 -10.71
C ALA A 109 12.43 2.78 -9.27
N LEU A 110 13.73 2.55 -9.04
CA LEU A 110 14.33 2.57 -7.72
C LEU A 110 14.22 3.96 -7.06
N VAL A 111 14.50 5.02 -7.79
CA VAL A 111 14.37 6.41 -7.30
C VAL A 111 12.91 6.72 -6.95
N LEU A 112 11.95 6.29 -7.78
CA LEU A 112 10.53 6.44 -7.51
C LEU A 112 10.10 5.65 -6.26
N LEU A 113 10.57 4.42 -6.08
CA LEU A 113 10.31 3.62 -4.89
C LEU A 113 10.88 4.28 -3.62
N CYS A 114 12.10 4.80 -3.66
CA CYS A 114 12.69 5.54 -2.55
C CYS A 114 11.86 6.79 -2.20
N THR A 115 11.45 7.56 -3.21
CA THR A 115 10.62 8.76 -3.01
C THR A 115 9.26 8.40 -2.42
N PHE A 116 8.64 7.36 -2.93
CA PHE A 116 7.36 6.83 -2.41
C PHE A 116 7.50 6.35 -0.97
N PHE A 117 8.56 5.63 -0.65
CA PHE A 117 8.84 5.18 0.71
C PHE A 117 9.00 6.36 1.68
N ILE A 118 9.81 7.36 1.33
CA ILE A 118 10.03 8.56 2.16
C ILE A 118 8.70 9.28 2.43
N THR A 119 7.90 9.50 1.40
CA THR A 119 6.61 10.20 1.54
C THR A 119 5.61 9.41 2.40
N SER A 120 5.56 8.10 2.23
CA SER A 120 4.69 7.21 3.01
C SER A 120 5.13 7.12 4.47
N ALA A 121 6.43 6.98 4.73
CA ALA A 121 6.99 6.95 6.07
C ALA A 121 6.75 8.28 6.82
N ASN A 122 6.92 9.42 6.14
CA ASN A 122 6.63 10.74 6.71
C ASN A 122 5.15 10.88 7.07
N SER A 123 4.25 10.46 6.18
CA SER A 123 2.80 10.51 6.41
C SER A 123 2.39 9.62 7.60
N GLY A 124 2.91 8.39 7.65
CA GLY A 124 2.68 7.46 8.77
C GLY A 124 3.19 8.00 10.10
N THR A 125 4.43 8.49 10.12
CA THR A 125 5.04 9.13 11.30
C THR A 125 4.21 10.30 11.81
N PHE A 126 3.72 11.12 10.89
CA PHE A 126 2.90 12.28 11.22
C PHE A 126 1.58 11.87 11.86
N VAL A 127 0.85 10.92 11.25
CA VAL A 127 -0.44 10.44 11.77
C VAL A 127 -0.28 9.77 13.13
N LEU A 128 0.73 8.91 13.32
CA LEU A 128 1.03 8.30 14.62
C LEU A 128 1.32 9.35 15.69
N SER A 129 2.04 10.39 15.32
CA SER A 129 2.33 11.52 16.22
C SER A 129 1.06 12.30 16.59
N MET A 130 0.13 12.50 15.66
CA MET A 130 -1.18 13.10 15.93
C MET A 130 -1.99 12.24 16.89
N LEU A 131 -2.11 10.95 16.61
CA LEU A 131 -2.89 10.01 17.44
C LEU A 131 -2.37 9.93 18.88
N THR A 132 -1.06 10.08 19.07
CA THR A 132 -0.41 10.07 20.39
C THR A 132 -0.29 11.46 21.02
N SER A 133 -0.91 12.48 20.42
CA SER A 133 -0.94 13.87 20.89
C SER A 133 -2.39 14.41 20.97
N ASP A 134 -3.31 13.56 21.40
CA ASP A 134 -4.73 13.90 21.55
C ASP A 134 -5.36 14.51 20.28
N GLY A 135 -4.93 14.05 19.11
CA GLY A 135 -5.41 14.54 17.82
C GLY A 135 -4.87 15.91 17.41
N ALA A 136 -3.80 16.40 18.05
CA ALA A 136 -3.20 17.70 17.73
C ALA A 136 -2.83 17.77 16.24
N LEU A 137 -3.37 18.75 15.51
CA LEU A 137 -3.12 18.93 14.07
C LEU A 137 -1.65 19.26 13.74
N ASN A 138 -0.89 19.69 14.73
CA ASN A 138 0.54 19.97 14.61
C ASN A 138 1.29 19.35 15.81
N PRO A 139 1.52 18.03 15.79
CA PRO A 139 2.16 17.32 16.89
C PRO A 139 3.61 17.77 17.09
N PRO A 140 4.13 17.72 18.33
CA PRO A 140 5.47 18.15 18.64
C PRO A 140 6.54 17.27 17.97
N ASN A 141 7.67 17.89 17.62
CA ASN A 141 8.74 17.23 16.85
C ASN A 141 9.35 16.01 17.56
N ASN A 142 9.45 16.03 18.88
CA ASN A 142 9.95 14.89 19.66
C ASN A 142 9.10 13.61 19.42
N LYS A 143 7.77 13.73 19.31
CA LYS A 143 6.90 12.59 19.01
C LYS A 143 7.08 12.12 17.56
N LYS A 144 7.28 13.04 16.61
CA LYS A 144 7.59 12.67 15.22
C LYS A 144 8.90 11.91 15.11
N VAL A 145 9.94 12.38 15.80
CA VAL A 145 11.24 11.68 15.84
C VAL A 145 11.11 10.31 16.49
N LEU A 146 10.41 10.22 17.62
CA LEU A 146 10.17 8.95 18.31
C LEU A 146 9.47 7.93 17.38
N TRP A 147 8.36 8.31 16.75
CA TRP A 147 7.63 7.43 15.85
C TRP A 147 8.42 7.08 14.58
N GLY A 148 9.22 8.01 14.06
CA GLY A 148 10.15 7.72 12.96
C GLY A 148 11.18 6.64 13.33
N ILE A 149 11.78 6.72 14.53
CA ILE A 149 12.71 5.71 15.03
C ILE A 149 12.00 4.36 15.23
N VAL A 150 10.83 4.35 15.88
CA VAL A 150 10.05 3.12 16.11
C VAL A 150 9.71 2.42 14.79
N GLN A 151 9.22 3.14 13.80
CA GLN A 151 8.92 2.56 12.48
C GLN A 151 10.17 2.00 11.79
N SER A 152 11.29 2.73 11.86
CA SER A 152 12.55 2.29 11.25
C SER A 152 13.07 1.01 11.90
N VAL A 153 13.05 0.93 13.22
CA VAL A 153 13.47 -0.26 13.96
C VAL A 153 12.58 -1.45 13.64
N MET A 154 11.25 -1.24 13.59
CA MET A 154 10.31 -2.29 13.20
C MET A 154 10.54 -2.77 11.76
N ALA A 155 10.75 -1.84 10.82
CA ALA A 155 11.02 -2.19 9.43
C ALA A 155 12.30 -3.01 9.27
N VAL A 156 13.38 -2.61 9.93
CA VAL A 156 14.65 -3.38 9.95
C VAL A 156 14.47 -4.74 10.61
N GLY A 157 13.75 -4.81 11.73
CA GLY A 157 13.45 -6.08 12.41
C GLY A 157 12.67 -7.05 11.52
N LEU A 158 11.65 -6.58 10.82
CA LEU A 158 10.87 -7.39 9.88
C LEU A 158 11.70 -7.84 8.67
N LEU A 159 12.57 -6.97 8.17
CA LEU A 159 13.45 -7.32 7.06
C LEU A 159 14.41 -8.46 7.47
N ILE A 160 15.01 -8.38 8.64
CA ILE A 160 15.89 -9.43 9.18
C ILE A 160 15.11 -10.72 9.46
N ALA A 161 13.86 -10.62 9.90
CA ALA A 161 13.00 -11.76 10.21
C ALA A 161 12.50 -12.54 8.97
N GLY A 162 12.75 -12.06 7.75
CA GLY A 162 12.38 -12.75 6.50
C GLY A 162 11.64 -11.88 5.49
N GLY A 163 11.73 -10.55 5.59
CA GLY A 163 11.28 -9.61 4.57
C GLY A 163 9.76 -9.53 4.41
N LEU A 164 9.26 -9.84 3.23
CA LEU A 164 7.86 -9.65 2.86
C LEU A 164 6.87 -10.53 3.65
N LYS A 165 7.21 -11.80 3.90
CA LYS A 165 6.30 -12.75 4.58
C LYS A 165 5.90 -12.32 6.01
N PRO A 166 6.82 -11.97 6.91
CA PRO A 166 6.47 -11.44 8.22
C PRO A 166 5.62 -10.17 8.15
N LEU A 167 5.91 -9.28 7.20
CA LEU A 167 5.13 -8.07 6.97
C LEU A 167 3.68 -8.39 6.57
N GLN A 168 3.47 -9.36 5.70
CA GLN A 168 2.14 -9.83 5.29
C GLN A 168 1.35 -10.36 6.48
N ILE A 169 1.97 -11.22 7.29
CA ILE A 169 1.33 -11.82 8.48
C ILE A 169 0.91 -10.73 9.48
N ILE A 170 1.79 -9.79 9.78
CA ILE A 170 1.50 -8.69 10.71
C ILE A 170 0.40 -7.79 10.16
N SER A 171 0.41 -7.50 8.85
CA SER A 171 -0.65 -6.69 8.21
C SER A 171 -2.02 -7.35 8.32
N ILE A 172 -2.10 -8.68 8.13
CA ILE A 172 -3.35 -9.45 8.28
C ILE A 172 -3.81 -9.43 9.74
N ALA A 173 -2.91 -9.67 10.69
CA ALA A 173 -3.24 -9.63 12.10
C ALA A 173 -3.72 -8.25 12.57
N ALA A 174 -3.06 -7.18 12.11
CA ALA A 174 -3.45 -5.81 12.42
C ALA A 174 -4.80 -5.42 11.80
N ALA A 175 -5.14 -5.93 10.62
CA ALA A 175 -6.41 -5.63 9.95
C ALA A 175 -7.62 -6.04 10.77
N PHE A 176 -7.53 -7.13 11.53
CA PHE A 176 -8.66 -7.66 12.29
C PHE A 176 -9.29 -6.65 13.26
N PRO A 177 -8.58 -6.01 14.20
CA PRO A 177 -9.16 -4.98 15.05
C PRO A 177 -9.60 -3.73 14.27
N PHE A 178 -8.93 -3.38 13.18
CA PHE A 178 -9.30 -2.23 12.36
C PHE A 178 -10.63 -2.39 11.63
N ILE A 179 -11.09 -3.62 11.33
CA ILE A 179 -12.42 -3.86 10.77
C ILE A 179 -13.51 -3.28 11.69
N PHE A 180 -13.42 -3.55 12.98
CA PHE A 180 -14.41 -3.04 13.95
C PHE A 180 -14.36 -1.52 14.05
N ILE A 181 -13.16 -0.93 14.10
CA ILE A 181 -12.98 0.52 14.12
C ILE A 181 -13.61 1.15 12.89
N MET A 182 -13.38 0.59 11.70
CA MET A 182 -13.96 1.09 10.46
C MET A 182 -15.49 1.00 10.44
N LEU A 183 -16.07 -0.10 10.92
CA LEU A 183 -17.52 -0.24 11.03
C LEU A 183 -18.13 0.81 11.96
N PHE A 184 -17.54 1.02 13.13
CA PHE A 184 -17.98 2.08 14.05
C PHE A 184 -17.80 3.48 13.45
N THR A 185 -16.72 3.71 12.72
CA THR A 185 -16.51 5.00 12.04
C THR A 185 -17.55 5.25 10.95
N CYS A 186 -17.95 4.23 10.17
CA CYS A 186 -19.02 4.35 9.19
C CYS A 186 -20.37 4.72 9.86
N VAL A 187 -20.72 4.07 10.97
CA VAL A 187 -21.94 4.37 11.73
C VAL A 187 -21.89 5.80 12.27
N SER A 188 -20.76 6.19 12.85
CA SER A 188 -20.55 7.55 13.37
C SER A 188 -20.67 8.62 12.29
N LEU A 189 -20.10 8.37 11.09
CA LEU A 189 -20.19 9.28 9.97
C LEU A 189 -21.64 9.46 9.49
N VAL A 190 -22.40 8.37 9.35
CA VAL A 190 -23.82 8.44 8.94
C VAL A 190 -24.63 9.23 9.97
N LYS A 191 -24.37 9.03 11.28
CA LYS A 191 -25.03 9.78 12.33
C LYS A 191 -24.69 11.26 12.26
N ALA A 192 -23.42 11.62 12.16
CA ALA A 192 -22.97 13.01 12.06
C ALA A 192 -23.61 13.74 10.86
N LEU A 193 -23.67 13.07 9.69
CA LEU A 193 -24.30 13.64 8.48
C LEU A 193 -25.82 13.85 8.64
N ARG A 194 -26.49 13.00 9.40
CA ARG A 194 -27.94 13.18 9.71
C ARG A 194 -28.17 14.35 10.65
N ASP A 195 -27.28 14.51 11.63
CA ASP A 195 -27.40 15.59 12.61
C ASP A 195 -27.10 16.98 11.99
N GLU A 196 -26.30 17.05 10.91
CA GLU A 196 -26.04 18.30 10.16
C GLU A 196 -27.16 18.69 9.17
N THR A 197 -28.00 17.75 8.77
CA THR A 197 -29.10 18.01 7.79
C THR A 197 -30.40 18.43 8.46
N VAL A 198 -30.45 18.59 9.76
CA VAL A 198 -31.58 19.11 10.57
C VAL A 198 -31.27 20.51 11.06
#